data_19d4f67f9b76ff129e80889936c745fe
#
_entry.id   19d4f67f9b76ff129e80889936c745fe
#
_cell.length_a   1.000
_cell.length_b   1.000
_cell.length_c   1.000
_cell.angle_alpha   90.00
_cell.angle_beta   90.00
_cell.angle_gamma   90.00
#
_symmetry.space_group_name_H-M   'P 1'
#
loop_
_entity.id
_entity.type
_entity.pdbx_description
1 polymer ?
#
loop_
_entity_poly.entity_id
_entity_poly.type
_entity_poly.pdbx_seq_one_letter_code
_entity_poly.pdbx_strand_id
1 'polypeptide(L)'
;MAHFAELDSDNKVKRVVVVGNDIPTAAGPLGENDMHVDGETWCVDFFKGGTWKQTSYNHNFRKQYAGIGMTYDSAKDKFINAQPYASWSLDSNDDWQAPIAYPTIKDDEQDPIVWFYFIRWNEDKYNAD
;
A
#
# COMPACT_ATOMS: atom_id res chain seq x y z
N MET A 1 -5.83 -16.53 6.57
CA MET A 1 -4.49 -16.18 7.04
C MET A 1 -4.40 -14.69 7.33
N ALA A 2 -3.63 -14.32 8.33
CA ALA A 2 -3.43 -12.91 8.66
C ALA A 2 -2.11 -12.42 8.07
N HIS A 3 -2.08 -11.17 7.62
CA HIS A 3 -0.90 -10.55 7.03
C HIS A 3 -0.51 -9.33 7.85
N PHE A 4 0.78 -9.17 8.12
CA PHE A 4 1.28 -8.07 8.94
C PHE A 4 2.45 -7.39 8.25
N ALA A 5 2.41 -6.07 8.20
CA ALA A 5 3.49 -5.25 7.66
C ALA A 5 4.39 -4.78 8.79
N GLU A 6 5.69 -4.94 8.63
CA GLU A 6 6.67 -4.34 9.53
C GLU A 6 7.08 -2.98 8.98
N LEU A 7 7.04 -1.96 9.85
CA LEU A 7 7.35 -0.58 9.49
C LEU A 7 8.71 -0.18 10.04
N ASP A 8 9.42 0.67 9.30
CA ASP A 8 10.64 1.29 9.80
C ASP A 8 10.33 2.57 10.59
N SER A 9 11.36 3.31 10.99
CA SER A 9 11.20 4.54 11.78
C SER A 9 10.45 5.65 11.04
N ASP A 10 10.36 5.56 9.71
CA ASP A 10 9.65 6.52 8.87
C ASP A 10 8.26 6.01 8.46
N ASN A 11 7.80 4.92 9.08
CA ASN A 11 6.52 4.26 8.77
C ASN A 11 6.45 3.69 7.36
N LYS A 12 7.61 3.37 6.79
CA LYS A 12 7.66 2.67 5.50
C LYS A 12 7.69 1.17 5.71
N VAL A 13 7.01 0.45 4.84
CA VAL A 13 6.92 -1.00 4.93
C VAL A 13 8.25 -1.63 4.57
N LYS A 14 8.84 -2.37 5.53
CA LYS A 14 10.09 -3.10 5.34
C LYS A 14 9.86 -4.49 4.80
N ARG A 15 8.80 -5.14 5.27
CA ARG A 15 8.42 -6.50 4.85
C ARG A 15 6.98 -6.78 5.25
N VAL A 16 6.40 -7.78 4.62
CA VAL A 16 5.07 -8.27 4.97
C VAL A 16 5.19 -9.76 5.26
N VAL A 17 4.61 -10.21 6.36
CA VAL A 17 4.64 -11.61 6.76
C VAL A 17 3.23 -12.19 6.78
N VAL A 18 3.13 -13.50 6.59
CA VAL A 18 1.87 -14.25 6.65
C VAL A 18 1.89 -15.09 7.91
N VAL A 19 0.83 -14.99 8.70
CA VAL A 19 0.70 -15.75 9.95
C VAL A 19 -0.51 -16.67 9.84
N GLY A 20 -0.37 -17.91 10.30
CA GLY A 20 -1.44 -18.89 10.22
C GLY A 20 -2.64 -18.53 11.07
N ASN A 21 -3.83 -18.95 10.62
CA ASN A 21 -5.07 -18.68 11.34
C ASN A 21 -5.18 -19.40 12.69
N ASP A 22 -4.39 -20.44 12.89
CA ASP A 22 -4.42 -21.26 14.10
C ASP A 22 -3.58 -20.71 15.25
N ILE A 23 -2.92 -19.57 15.04
CA ILE A 23 -2.17 -18.91 16.12
C ILE A 23 -3.16 -18.40 17.16
N PRO A 24 -3.06 -18.85 18.42
CA PRO A 24 -3.99 -18.40 19.45
C PRO A 24 -3.64 -17.00 19.95
N THR A 25 -4.68 -16.19 20.17
CA THR A 25 -4.55 -14.86 20.78
C THR A 25 -5.56 -14.74 21.92
N ALA A 26 -5.46 -13.68 22.70
CA ALA A 26 -6.41 -13.43 23.78
C ALA A 26 -7.85 -13.29 23.27
N ALA A 27 -8.03 -12.81 22.05
CA ALA A 27 -9.34 -12.63 21.43
C ALA A 27 -9.81 -13.86 20.65
N GLY A 28 -9.01 -14.94 20.60
CA GLY A 28 -9.33 -16.16 19.86
C GLY A 28 -8.30 -16.42 18.78
N PRO A 29 -8.55 -17.40 17.88
CA PRO A 29 -7.63 -17.69 16.80
C PRO A 29 -7.44 -16.50 15.86
N LEU A 30 -6.19 -16.31 15.42
CA LEU A 30 -5.87 -15.22 14.52
C LEU A 30 -6.48 -15.46 13.14
N GLY A 31 -6.95 -14.42 12.49
CA GLY A 31 -7.50 -14.49 11.15
C GLY A 31 -7.36 -13.17 10.42
N GLU A 32 -7.77 -13.14 9.17
CA GLU A 32 -7.82 -11.89 8.43
C GLU A 32 -9.12 -11.16 8.76
N ASN A 33 -9.09 -10.42 9.84
CA ASN A 33 -10.16 -9.53 10.22
C ASN A 33 -9.54 -8.17 10.48
N ASP A 34 -10.37 -7.18 10.73
CA ASP A 34 -9.92 -5.81 10.82
C ASP A 34 -8.97 -5.57 11.99
N MET A 35 -7.83 -5.03 11.70
CA MET A 35 -6.89 -4.41 12.66
C MET A 35 -6.73 -5.17 13.98
N HIS A 36 -6.32 -6.42 13.87
CA HIS A 36 -6.24 -7.33 15.01
C HIS A 36 -5.02 -7.02 15.88
N VAL A 37 -5.23 -6.23 16.92
CA VAL A 37 -4.17 -5.76 17.83
C VAL A 37 -3.39 -6.91 18.44
N ASP A 38 -4.07 -7.99 18.83
CA ASP A 38 -3.41 -9.14 19.42
C ASP A 38 -2.45 -9.82 18.43
N GLY A 39 -2.78 -9.81 17.15
CA GLY A 39 -1.88 -10.33 16.11
C GLY A 39 -0.65 -9.46 15.93
N GLU A 40 -0.83 -8.15 16.00
CA GLU A 40 0.31 -7.22 15.96
C GLU A 40 1.22 -7.41 17.18
N THR A 41 0.65 -7.60 18.35
CA THR A 41 1.39 -7.92 19.56
C THR A 41 2.13 -9.24 19.44
N TRP A 42 1.49 -10.25 18.86
CA TRP A 42 2.15 -11.53 18.59
C TRP A 42 3.39 -11.37 17.71
N CYS A 43 3.30 -10.52 16.67
CA CYS A 43 4.46 -10.26 15.80
C CYS A 43 5.60 -9.61 16.57
N VAL A 44 5.32 -8.64 17.46
CA VAL A 44 6.35 -8.01 18.29
C VAL A 44 7.05 -9.06 19.13
N ASP A 45 6.29 -9.97 19.74
CA ASP A 45 6.86 -11.02 20.60
C ASP A 45 7.65 -12.04 19.81
N PHE A 46 7.11 -12.49 18.67
CA PHE A 46 7.76 -13.51 17.85
C PHE A 46 9.06 -13.01 17.22
N PHE A 47 9.03 -11.80 16.67
CA PHE A 47 10.20 -11.21 16.01
C PHE A 47 11.10 -10.41 16.96
N LYS A 48 10.72 -10.36 18.24
CA LYS A 48 11.49 -9.67 19.30
C LYS A 48 11.66 -8.19 19.03
N GLY A 49 10.59 -7.55 18.67
CA GLY A 49 10.55 -6.11 18.45
C GLY A 49 9.94 -5.76 17.11
N GLY A 50 10.06 -4.50 16.74
CA GLY A 50 9.52 -3.97 15.50
C GLY A 50 8.18 -3.27 15.70
N THR A 51 7.75 -2.57 14.66
CA THR A 51 6.43 -1.93 14.59
C THR A 51 5.62 -2.68 13.54
N TRP A 52 4.50 -3.25 13.97
CA TRP A 52 3.71 -4.13 13.12
C TRP A 52 2.30 -3.60 12.97
N LYS A 53 1.79 -3.64 11.75
CA LYS A 53 0.41 -3.26 11.42
C LYS A 53 -0.22 -4.31 10.53
N GLN A 54 -1.41 -4.79 10.92
CA GLN A 54 -2.11 -5.76 10.10
C GLN A 54 -2.54 -5.11 8.79
N THR A 55 -2.39 -5.87 7.69
CA THR A 55 -2.85 -5.45 6.38
C THR A 55 -3.78 -6.52 5.82
N SER A 56 -4.61 -6.17 4.84
CA SER A 56 -5.57 -7.09 4.24
C SER A 56 -5.14 -7.47 2.84
N TYR A 57 -4.93 -8.76 2.63
CA TYR A 57 -4.61 -9.29 1.29
C TYR A 57 -5.70 -8.95 0.27
N ASN A 58 -6.95 -8.87 0.71
CA ASN A 58 -8.09 -8.60 -0.15
C ASN A 58 -8.53 -7.13 -0.12
N HIS A 59 -7.72 -6.23 0.41
CA HIS A 59 -8.00 -4.79 0.49
C HIS A 59 -9.25 -4.46 1.33
N ASN A 60 -9.54 -5.24 2.35
CA ASN A 60 -10.75 -5.07 3.15
C ASN A 60 -10.64 -3.95 4.19
N PHE A 61 -9.43 -3.56 4.57
CA PHE A 61 -9.21 -2.46 5.51
C PHE A 61 -7.86 -1.80 5.23
N ARG A 62 -7.66 -0.63 5.82
CA ARG A 62 -6.44 0.18 5.67
C ARG A 62 -6.09 0.44 4.21
N LYS A 63 -7.12 0.69 3.40
CA LYS A 63 -7.10 1.06 1.98
C LYS A 63 -6.69 -0.07 1.04
N GLN A 64 -5.54 -0.69 1.26
CA GLN A 64 -5.00 -1.68 0.31
C GLN A 64 -4.00 -2.58 0.99
N TYR A 65 -3.66 -3.68 0.32
CA TYR A 65 -2.65 -4.60 0.80
C TYR A 65 -1.29 -3.91 0.82
N ALA A 66 -0.57 -4.03 1.94
CA ALA A 66 0.73 -3.42 2.09
C ALA A 66 1.77 -4.10 1.21
N GLY A 67 2.68 -3.30 0.67
CA GLY A 67 3.83 -3.79 -0.08
C GLY A 67 5.10 -3.07 0.37
N ILE A 68 6.26 -3.66 0.13
CA ILE A 68 7.55 -3.08 0.49
C ILE A 68 7.69 -1.71 -0.18
N GLY A 69 8.10 -0.71 0.61
CA GLY A 69 8.27 0.66 0.12
C GLY A 69 7.06 1.55 0.26
N MET A 70 5.88 0.98 0.55
CA MET A 70 4.69 1.78 0.83
C MET A 70 4.81 2.47 2.18
N THR A 71 4.05 3.53 2.41
CA THR A 71 4.02 4.26 3.66
C THR A 71 2.71 3.98 4.39
N TYR A 72 2.80 3.74 5.70
CA TYR A 72 1.62 3.67 6.55
C TYR A 72 1.35 5.06 7.14
N ASP A 73 0.18 5.62 6.85
CA ASP A 73 -0.25 6.91 7.40
C ASP A 73 -1.05 6.64 8.67
N SER A 74 -0.46 6.90 9.84
CA SER A 74 -1.09 6.61 11.12
C SER A 74 -2.28 7.52 11.43
N ALA A 75 -2.28 8.74 10.90
CA ALA A 75 -3.39 9.68 11.11
C ALA A 75 -4.63 9.24 10.34
N LYS A 76 -4.45 8.69 9.15
CA LYS A 76 -5.53 8.21 8.29
C LYS A 76 -5.76 6.71 8.41
N ASP A 77 -4.86 6.00 9.08
CA ASP A 77 -4.90 4.55 9.28
C ASP A 77 -5.02 3.79 7.96
N LYS A 78 -4.08 4.03 7.06
CA LYS A 78 -4.07 3.37 5.75
C LYS A 78 -2.67 3.27 5.15
N PHE A 79 -2.50 2.31 4.25
CA PHE A 79 -1.26 2.13 3.50
C PHE A 79 -1.35 2.88 2.18
N ILE A 80 -0.33 3.69 1.88
CA ILE A 80 -0.29 4.55 0.69
C ILE A 80 0.90 4.13 -0.16
N ASN A 81 0.69 4.03 -1.47
CA ASN A 81 1.74 3.67 -2.41
C ASN A 81 2.90 4.66 -2.34
N ALA A 82 4.11 4.18 -2.65
CA ALA A 82 5.27 5.07 -2.76
C ALA A 82 5.03 6.09 -3.86
N GLN A 83 5.50 7.32 -3.64
CA GLN A 83 5.39 8.37 -4.63
C GLN A 83 6.12 7.97 -5.92
N PRO A 84 5.43 7.90 -7.07
CA PRO A 84 6.08 7.44 -8.30
C PRO A 84 7.03 8.47 -8.89
N TYR A 85 6.73 9.76 -8.75
CA TYR A 85 7.56 10.86 -9.25
C TYR A 85 7.40 12.08 -8.36
N ALA A 86 8.43 12.91 -8.28
CA ALA A 86 8.44 14.07 -7.40
C ALA A 86 7.32 15.08 -7.71
N SER A 87 6.88 15.16 -8.95
CA SER A 87 5.81 16.07 -9.37
C SER A 87 4.40 15.60 -9.05
N TRP A 88 4.24 14.33 -8.71
CA TRP A 88 2.93 13.76 -8.43
C TRP A 88 2.47 14.09 -7.00
N SER A 89 1.18 14.23 -6.82
CA SER A 89 0.57 14.52 -5.52
C SER A 89 -0.60 13.59 -5.24
N LEU A 90 -0.95 13.48 -3.95
CA LEU A 90 -2.09 12.66 -3.53
C LEU A 90 -3.39 13.42 -3.73
N ASP A 91 -4.41 12.73 -4.24
CA ASP A 91 -5.76 13.27 -4.32
C ASP A 91 -6.52 13.07 -2.99
N SER A 92 -7.81 13.35 -2.97
CA SER A 92 -8.64 13.23 -1.76
C SER A 92 -8.79 11.77 -1.29
N ASN A 93 -8.52 10.80 -2.16
CA ASN A 93 -8.56 9.37 -1.84
C ASN A 93 -7.18 8.81 -1.49
N ASP A 94 -6.16 9.69 -1.41
CA ASP A 94 -4.75 9.31 -1.19
C ASP A 94 -4.20 8.41 -2.31
N ASP A 95 -4.63 8.67 -3.52
CA ASP A 95 -4.06 8.06 -4.73
C ASP A 95 -3.18 9.09 -5.44
N TRP A 96 -2.02 8.64 -5.93
CA TRP A 96 -1.08 9.52 -6.60
C TRP A 96 -1.60 9.97 -7.95
N GLN A 97 -1.53 11.27 -8.22
CA GLN A 97 -1.99 11.87 -9.46
C GLN A 97 -0.88 12.68 -10.10
N ALA A 98 -0.71 12.50 -11.41
CA ALA A 98 0.19 13.34 -12.19
C ALA A 98 -0.36 14.77 -12.23
N PRO A 99 0.52 15.79 -12.35
CA PRO A 99 0.07 17.19 -12.44
C PRO A 99 -0.69 17.49 -13.74
N ILE A 100 -0.57 16.62 -14.74
CA ILE A 100 -1.28 16.73 -16.02
C ILE A 100 -2.18 15.52 -16.17
N ALA A 101 -3.43 15.75 -16.59
CA ALA A 101 -4.41 14.68 -16.75
C ALA A 101 -3.93 13.62 -17.75
N TYR A 102 -4.28 12.36 -17.46
CA TYR A 102 -3.96 11.26 -18.37
C TYR A 102 -4.65 11.47 -19.70
N PRO A 103 -3.95 11.23 -20.83
CA PRO A 103 -4.55 11.47 -22.15
C PRO A 103 -5.78 10.61 -22.40
N THR A 104 -6.78 11.20 -23.06
CA THR A 104 -7.99 10.47 -23.44
C THR A 104 -7.75 9.78 -24.79
N ILE A 105 -8.05 8.48 -24.84
CA ILE A 105 -7.96 7.72 -26.07
C ILE A 105 -9.25 7.91 -26.85
N LYS A 106 -9.13 8.31 -28.14
CA LYS A 106 -10.29 8.49 -29.00
C LYS A 106 -10.73 7.16 -29.58
N ASP A 107 -12.01 7.05 -29.91
CA ASP A 107 -12.59 5.81 -30.42
C ASP A 107 -11.91 5.28 -31.69
N ASP A 108 -11.41 6.16 -32.53
CA ASP A 108 -10.75 5.79 -33.77
C ASP A 108 -9.24 5.52 -33.62
N GLU A 109 -8.73 5.62 -32.42
CA GLU A 109 -7.31 5.38 -32.13
C GLU A 109 -7.05 3.99 -31.62
N GLN A 110 -7.89 3.16 -31.82
CA GLN A 110 -7.77 1.88 -31.56
C GLN A 110 -7.36 1.12 -30.49
N ASP A 111 -6.73 0.14 -30.47
CA ASP A 111 -6.37 -0.88 -29.47
C ASP A 111 -5.84 -0.23 -28.17
N PRO A 112 -6.60 -0.28 -27.05
CA PRO A 112 -6.15 0.30 -25.78
C PRO A 112 -4.84 -0.26 -25.28
N ILE A 113 -4.50 -1.52 -25.62
CA ILE A 113 -3.26 -2.15 -25.21
C ILE A 113 -2.06 -1.44 -25.88
N VAL A 114 -2.19 -1.11 -27.18
CA VAL A 114 -1.14 -0.41 -27.89
C VAL A 114 -0.91 0.98 -27.29
N TRP A 115 -1.99 1.70 -26.99
CA TRP A 115 -1.89 3.00 -26.38
C TRP A 115 -1.27 2.93 -24.99
N PHE A 116 -1.61 1.92 -24.20
CA PHE A 116 -1.06 1.73 -22.87
C PHE A 116 0.47 1.66 -22.90
N TYR A 117 1.06 1.02 -23.92
CA TYR A 117 2.52 0.92 -24.03
C TYR A 117 3.20 2.23 -24.43
N PHE A 118 2.48 3.15 -25.06
CA PHE A 118 3.05 4.41 -25.50
C PHE A 118 2.82 5.57 -24.55
N ILE A 119 1.90 5.45 -23.60
CA ILE A 119 1.61 6.50 -22.65
C ILE A 119 2.47 6.31 -21.41
N ARG A 120 3.40 7.24 -21.21
CA ARG A 120 4.30 7.23 -20.06
C ARG A 120 4.45 8.62 -19.51
N TRP A 121 4.63 8.71 -18.19
CA TRP A 121 5.00 9.96 -17.58
C TRP A 121 6.48 10.23 -17.81
N ASN A 122 6.83 11.46 -18.18
CA ASN A 122 8.21 11.89 -18.34
C ASN A 122 8.49 13.01 -17.35
N GLU A 123 9.06 12.68 -16.23
CA GLU A 123 9.35 13.62 -15.15
C GLU A 123 10.39 14.66 -15.58
N ASP A 124 11.44 14.23 -16.25
CA ASP A 124 12.49 15.14 -16.68
C ASP A 124 11.97 16.20 -17.64
N LYS A 125 11.13 15.79 -18.58
CA LYS A 125 10.53 16.72 -19.52
C LYS A 125 9.58 17.68 -18.84
N TYR A 126 8.81 17.22 -17.88
CA TYR A 126 7.91 18.07 -17.12
C TYR A 126 8.70 19.14 -16.35
N ASN A 127 9.79 18.76 -15.70
CA ASN A 127 10.61 19.68 -14.93
C ASN A 127 11.42 20.64 -15.81
N ALA A 128 11.69 20.28 -17.06
CA ALA A 128 12.44 21.13 -17.99
C ALA A 128 11.57 22.21 -18.63
N ASP A 129 10.27 21.99 -18.71
CA ASP A 129 9.32 22.93 -19.27
C ASP A 129 8.82 23.90 -18.20
#